data_463f8785639f49beb7498121eed35779
#
_entry.id   463f8785639f49beb7498121eed35779
#
_cell.length_a   1.000
_cell.length_b   1.000
_cell.length_c   1.000
_cell.angle_alpha   90.00
_cell.angle_beta   90.00
_cell.angle_gamma   90.00
#
_symmetry.space_group_name_H-M   'P 1'
#
loop_
_entity.id
_entity.type
_entity.pdbx_description
1 polymer ?
#
loop_
_entity_poly.entity_id
_entity_poly.type
_entity_poly.pdbx_seq_one_letter_code
_entity_poly.pdbx_strand_id
1 'polypeptide(L)'
;MTTVADILKYIESIAPPYMAESWDNVGLLCGRKTKAVKKILVALDPFRSVIDEAIALGADLIVTHHPLIFGEELKAVNEDTETGRCLLTLMEHGIAAINAHTNLDMAPGGINEVLAQKLALVNIRVADPSGTDAEGRDWGLIRMGEVPEQPLENFLNRVKTLLGCEGLRYVNGGKPVKNVCVGGGSCGGFVSEAAKLGCDTFVTADVKYNQFRTAYELGVNLIDAGHFHTENPTMPILAEKLRREFPGVEVIFSENHRDVMRFYSSFQIVGNAVPGIPCGRLSKKPYFRKLCRGDH
;
A
#
# COMPACT_ATOMS: atom_id res chain seq x y z
N MET A 1 10.18 17.44 26.65
CA MET A 1 9.75 17.96 25.32
C MET A 1 10.13 16.90 24.31
N THR A 2 9.17 16.37 23.57
CA THR A 2 9.39 15.34 22.56
C THR A 2 10.24 15.88 21.41
N THR A 3 11.20 15.10 20.94
CA THR A 3 12.11 15.45 19.84
C THR A 3 11.96 14.51 18.66
N VAL A 4 12.52 14.89 17.50
CA VAL A 4 12.61 14.00 16.32
C VAL A 4 13.31 12.69 16.68
N ALA A 5 14.33 12.72 17.54
CA ALA A 5 15.04 11.51 18.00
C ALA A 5 14.11 10.56 18.78
N ASP A 6 13.22 11.10 19.63
CA ASP A 6 12.28 10.27 20.40
C ASP A 6 11.26 9.58 19.48
N ILE A 7 10.73 10.31 18.48
CA ILE A 7 9.82 9.76 17.47
C ILE A 7 10.53 8.68 16.63
N LEU A 8 11.74 8.97 16.15
CA LEU A 8 12.55 8.00 15.38
C LEU A 8 12.78 6.72 16.19
N LYS A 9 13.21 6.84 17.45
CA LYS A 9 13.44 5.69 18.33
C LYS A 9 12.17 4.84 18.50
N TYR A 10 11.00 5.47 18.63
CA TYR A 10 9.73 4.75 18.71
C TYR A 10 9.40 4.02 17.41
N ILE A 11 9.55 4.69 16.26
CA ILE A 11 9.33 4.07 14.95
C ILE A 11 10.29 2.87 14.76
N GLU A 12 11.57 3.03 15.10
CA GLU A 12 12.58 1.95 15.06
C GLU A 12 12.27 0.81 16.04
N SER A 13 11.52 1.05 17.11
CA SER A 13 11.08 -0.01 18.04
C SER A 13 9.96 -0.86 17.49
N ILE A 14 9.09 -0.32 16.63
CA ILE A 14 7.97 -1.04 16.01
C ILE A 14 8.30 -1.56 14.61
N ALA A 15 9.29 -0.98 13.95
CA ALA A 15 9.84 -1.37 12.65
C ALA A 15 11.36 -1.22 12.65
N PRO A 16 12.10 -2.15 13.26
CA PRO A 16 13.55 -2.06 13.40
C PRO A 16 14.26 -1.94 12.05
N PRO A 17 15.31 -1.08 11.93
CA PRO A 17 16.05 -0.90 10.69
C PRO A 17 16.70 -2.18 10.13
N TYR A 18 17.04 -3.14 11.00
CA TYR A 18 17.61 -4.42 10.55
C TYR A 18 16.61 -5.33 9.80
N MET A 19 15.32 -5.01 9.86
CA MET A 19 14.28 -5.70 9.07
C MET A 19 14.16 -5.11 7.66
N ALA A 20 14.77 -3.98 7.35
CA ALA A 20 14.71 -3.39 6.03
C ALA A 20 15.53 -4.18 5.01
N GLU A 21 15.08 -4.14 3.76
CA GLU A 21 15.88 -4.61 2.63
C GLU A 21 17.20 -3.84 2.53
N SER A 22 18.27 -4.52 2.13
CA SER A 22 19.63 -3.95 2.12
C SER A 22 19.81 -2.77 1.16
N TRP A 23 18.96 -2.62 0.17
CA TRP A 23 18.93 -1.53 -0.81
C TRP A 23 18.06 -0.35 -0.36
N ASP A 24 17.33 -0.48 0.75
CA ASP A 24 16.35 0.50 1.19
C ASP A 24 16.98 1.65 1.98
N ASN A 25 16.22 2.75 2.10
CA ASN A 25 16.64 3.95 2.81
C ASN A 25 15.58 4.35 3.84
N VAL A 26 15.74 3.86 5.08
CA VAL A 26 14.76 4.05 6.17
C VAL A 26 15.29 4.96 7.27
N GLY A 27 14.39 5.60 8.00
CA GLY A 27 14.69 6.44 9.15
C GLY A 27 14.59 7.94 8.89
N LEU A 28 15.46 8.74 9.49
CA LEU A 28 15.46 10.20 9.35
C LEU A 28 16.18 10.62 8.07
N LEU A 29 15.43 11.04 7.06
CA LEU A 29 15.95 11.44 5.75
C LEU A 29 16.18 12.95 5.63
N CYS A 30 15.49 13.77 6.43
CA CYS A 30 15.65 15.21 6.44
C CYS A 30 15.44 15.77 7.85
N GLY A 31 16.22 16.77 8.25
CA GLY A 31 16.04 17.50 9.50
C GLY A 31 17.02 17.11 10.60
N ARG A 32 16.80 17.65 11.80
CA ARG A 32 17.68 17.51 12.98
C ARG A 32 17.04 16.62 14.04
N LYS A 33 17.76 15.63 14.54
CA LYS A 33 17.34 14.74 15.64
C LYS A 33 16.94 15.50 16.91
N THR A 34 17.58 16.65 17.18
CA THR A 34 17.34 17.48 18.37
C THR A 34 16.15 18.42 18.26
N LYS A 35 15.53 18.51 17.08
CA LYS A 35 14.36 19.38 16.89
C LYS A 35 13.20 18.93 17.77
N ALA A 36 12.60 19.90 18.51
CA ALA A 36 11.36 19.67 19.23
C ALA A 36 10.18 19.43 18.30
N VAL A 37 9.31 18.49 18.65
CA VAL A 37 8.14 18.10 17.87
C VAL A 37 6.88 18.36 18.70
N LYS A 38 5.97 19.17 18.17
CA LYS A 38 4.64 19.43 18.71
C LYS A 38 3.55 18.92 17.78
N LYS A 39 3.84 18.82 16.48
CA LYS A 39 2.87 18.39 15.47
C LYS A 39 3.53 17.49 14.43
N ILE A 40 2.88 16.36 14.14
CA ILE A 40 3.28 15.35 13.15
C ILE A 40 2.18 15.23 12.10
N LEU A 41 2.57 15.22 10.82
CA LEU A 41 1.71 14.80 9.71
C LEU A 41 2.11 13.38 9.27
N VAL A 42 1.15 12.46 9.17
CA VAL A 42 1.36 11.07 8.74
C VAL A 42 0.72 10.86 7.37
N ALA A 43 1.46 10.26 6.43
CA ALA A 43 0.97 9.93 5.08
C ALA A 43 1.67 8.66 4.56
N LEU A 44 1.21 8.09 3.44
CA LEU A 44 1.91 7.00 2.75
C LEU A 44 3.13 7.56 1.99
N ASP A 45 2.91 8.60 1.19
CA ASP A 45 3.91 9.20 0.31
C ASP A 45 4.30 10.62 0.75
N PRO A 46 5.57 11.02 0.57
CA PRO A 46 6.03 12.38 0.80
C PRO A 46 5.81 13.29 -0.44
N PHE A 47 4.61 13.22 -1.04
CA PHE A 47 4.29 14.05 -2.21
C PHE A 47 4.33 15.54 -1.89
N ARG A 48 4.50 16.37 -2.92
CA ARG A 48 4.47 17.82 -2.79
C ARG A 48 3.20 18.32 -2.09
N SER A 49 2.04 17.74 -2.39
CA SER A 49 0.77 18.09 -1.74
C SER A 49 0.75 17.81 -0.23
N VAL A 50 1.44 16.75 0.21
CA VAL A 50 1.60 16.41 1.64
C VAL A 50 2.57 17.38 2.33
N ILE A 51 3.64 17.77 1.65
CA ILE A 51 4.58 18.78 2.16
C ILE A 51 3.90 20.14 2.30
N ASP A 52 3.12 20.57 1.29
CA ASP A 52 2.35 21.81 1.33
C ASP A 52 1.29 21.79 2.46
N GLU A 53 0.65 20.64 2.71
CA GLU A 53 -0.24 20.44 3.86
C GLU A 53 0.50 20.57 5.18
N ALA A 54 1.69 19.94 5.31
CA ALA A 54 2.51 20.04 6.50
C ALA A 54 2.91 21.48 6.83
N ILE A 55 3.25 22.27 5.80
CA ILE A 55 3.55 23.69 5.93
C ILE A 55 2.31 24.46 6.42
N ALA A 56 1.17 24.25 5.76
CA ALA A 56 -0.08 24.93 6.11
C ALA A 56 -0.54 24.62 7.54
N LEU A 57 -0.32 23.41 8.01
CA LEU A 57 -0.64 22.96 9.37
C LEU A 57 0.42 23.40 10.40
N GLY A 58 1.58 23.88 9.98
CA GLY A 58 2.71 24.16 10.86
C GLY A 58 3.26 22.89 11.52
N ALA A 59 3.34 21.79 10.76
CA ALA A 59 3.91 20.53 11.26
C ALA A 59 5.42 20.66 11.47
N ASP A 60 5.93 19.98 12.50
CA ASP A 60 7.36 19.90 12.80
C ASP A 60 8.03 18.71 12.11
N LEU A 61 7.24 17.68 11.82
CA LEU A 61 7.69 16.40 11.31
C LEU A 61 6.65 15.79 10.37
N ILE A 62 7.11 15.22 9.27
CA ILE A 62 6.32 14.31 8.42
C ILE A 62 6.82 12.88 8.70
N VAL A 63 5.89 11.94 8.87
CA VAL A 63 6.17 10.50 8.97
C VAL A 63 5.48 9.82 7.81
N THR A 64 6.26 9.13 6.95
CA THR A 64 5.74 8.43 5.78
C THR A 64 6.14 6.96 5.77
N HIS A 65 5.47 6.17 4.95
CA HIS A 65 5.93 4.84 4.58
C HIS A 65 7.01 4.96 3.51
N HIS A 66 6.68 5.54 2.37
CA HIS A 66 7.65 5.69 1.29
C HIS A 66 8.73 6.72 1.63
N PRO A 67 9.99 6.43 1.25
CA PRO A 67 11.10 7.33 1.52
C PRO A 67 11.11 8.53 0.57
N LEU A 68 11.46 9.68 1.11
CA LEU A 68 11.67 10.91 0.32
C LEU A 68 12.91 10.79 -0.60
N ILE A 69 13.91 10.05 -0.17
CA ILE A 69 15.13 9.76 -0.92
C ILE A 69 15.14 8.27 -1.21
N PHE A 70 14.87 7.89 -2.45
CA PHE A 70 14.74 6.50 -2.86
C PHE A 70 15.48 6.20 -4.16
N GLY A 71 16.10 5.01 -4.24
CA GLY A 71 16.73 4.46 -5.44
C GLY A 71 18.13 5.02 -5.70
N GLU A 72 18.24 6.09 -6.48
CA GLU A 72 19.53 6.64 -6.88
C GLU A 72 20.22 7.40 -5.74
N GLU A 73 21.55 7.35 -5.71
CA GLU A 73 22.35 8.13 -4.78
C GLU A 73 22.10 9.62 -4.96
N LEU A 74 21.70 10.32 -3.88
CA LEU A 74 21.47 11.76 -3.90
C LEU A 74 22.78 12.51 -4.06
N LYS A 75 23.06 12.99 -5.28
CA LYS A 75 24.32 13.70 -5.62
C LYS A 75 24.26 15.19 -5.35
N ALA A 76 23.08 15.79 -5.38
CA ALA A 76 22.89 17.23 -5.14
C ALA A 76 21.49 17.51 -4.61
N VAL A 77 21.34 18.59 -3.83
CA VAL A 77 20.05 19.13 -3.38
C VAL A 77 19.86 20.47 -4.06
N ASN A 78 19.04 20.51 -5.09
CA ASN A 78 18.69 21.70 -5.85
C ASN A 78 17.28 21.54 -6.44
N GLU A 79 16.80 22.54 -7.17
CA GLU A 79 15.46 22.57 -7.76
C GLU A 79 15.29 21.71 -9.03
N ASP A 80 16.37 21.09 -9.54
CA ASP A 80 16.33 20.36 -10.82
C ASP A 80 15.54 19.03 -10.71
N THR A 81 15.51 18.44 -9.50
CA THR A 81 14.80 17.18 -9.24
C THR A 81 13.61 17.36 -8.30
N GLU A 82 12.62 16.48 -8.37
CA GLU A 82 11.48 16.49 -7.44
C GLU A 82 11.94 16.31 -5.99
N THR A 83 12.79 15.30 -5.75
CA THR A 83 13.39 15.06 -4.42
C THR A 83 14.14 16.29 -3.92
N GLY A 84 14.93 16.96 -4.76
CA GLY A 84 15.66 18.18 -4.40
C GLY A 84 14.72 19.30 -4.00
N ARG A 85 13.67 19.59 -4.79
CA ARG A 85 12.64 20.58 -4.46
C ARG A 85 11.95 20.28 -3.14
N CYS A 86 11.57 19.02 -2.90
CA CYS A 86 10.95 18.59 -1.64
C CYS A 86 11.89 18.81 -0.46
N LEU A 87 13.16 18.41 -0.58
CA LEU A 87 14.17 18.59 0.47
C LEU A 87 14.42 20.08 0.79
N LEU A 88 14.60 20.91 -0.23
CA LEU A 88 14.75 22.36 -0.05
C LEU A 88 13.56 22.95 0.69
N THR A 89 12.34 22.63 0.24
CA THR A 89 11.10 23.12 0.87
C THR A 89 11.01 22.69 2.35
N LEU A 90 11.31 21.42 2.68
CA LEU A 90 11.30 20.94 4.06
C LEU A 90 12.34 21.66 4.91
N MET A 91 13.56 21.87 4.38
CA MET A 91 14.64 22.55 5.10
C MET A 91 14.32 24.03 5.34
N GLU A 92 13.79 24.74 4.35
CA GLU A 92 13.38 26.15 4.45
C GLU A 92 12.30 26.36 5.51
N HIS A 93 11.37 25.42 5.65
CA HIS A 93 10.32 25.45 6.68
C HIS A 93 10.70 24.75 7.98
N GLY A 94 11.91 24.21 8.05
CA GLY A 94 12.42 23.51 9.24
C GLY A 94 11.63 22.25 9.56
N ILE A 95 11.01 21.59 8.61
CA ILE A 95 10.23 20.36 8.79
C ILE A 95 11.14 19.15 8.65
N ALA A 96 11.11 18.22 9.61
CA ALA A 96 11.84 16.96 9.50
C ALA A 96 11.01 15.90 8.75
N ALA A 97 11.68 14.90 8.17
CA ALA A 97 11.03 13.77 7.50
C ALA A 97 11.64 12.44 7.94
N ILE A 98 10.78 11.54 8.44
CA ILE A 98 11.11 10.17 8.81
C ILE A 98 10.25 9.24 7.96
N ASN A 99 10.82 8.13 7.51
CA ASN A 99 10.07 7.04 6.90
C ASN A 99 10.34 5.70 7.58
N ALA A 100 9.36 4.79 7.44
CA ALA A 100 9.48 3.37 7.72
C ALA A 100 8.89 2.62 6.52
N HIS A 101 9.76 2.02 5.70
CA HIS A 101 9.43 1.43 4.41
C HIS A 101 9.46 -0.09 4.50
N THR A 102 10.42 -0.78 3.87
CA THR A 102 10.44 -2.24 3.87
C THR A 102 10.60 -2.85 5.29
N ASN A 103 11.20 -2.14 6.23
CA ASN A 103 11.20 -2.54 7.63
C ASN A 103 9.78 -2.59 8.23
N LEU A 104 8.88 -1.67 7.85
CA LEU A 104 7.48 -1.68 8.29
C LEU A 104 6.66 -2.73 7.53
N ASP A 105 7.04 -3.04 6.27
CA ASP A 105 6.44 -4.15 5.52
C ASP A 105 6.68 -5.49 6.20
N MET A 106 7.90 -5.69 6.71
CA MET A 106 8.34 -6.95 7.31
C MET A 106 7.96 -7.11 8.77
N ALA A 107 7.82 -6.00 9.51
CA ALA A 107 7.62 -6.00 10.96
C ALA A 107 6.28 -6.65 11.37
N PRO A 108 6.23 -7.34 12.54
CA PRO A 108 4.98 -7.70 13.17
C PRO A 108 4.10 -6.47 13.43
N GLY A 109 2.81 -6.56 13.04
CA GLY A 109 1.87 -5.45 13.12
C GLY A 109 2.13 -4.30 12.13
N GLY A 110 2.96 -4.56 11.10
CA GLY A 110 3.25 -3.64 9.99
C GLY A 110 2.29 -3.80 8.81
N ILE A 111 2.73 -3.30 7.63
CA ILE A 111 1.91 -3.18 6.41
C ILE A 111 1.22 -4.50 6.05
N ASN A 112 1.98 -5.58 5.90
CA ASN A 112 1.46 -6.83 5.38
C ASN A 112 0.57 -7.59 6.36
N GLU A 113 0.81 -7.42 7.66
CA GLU A 113 -0.08 -7.99 8.67
C GLU A 113 -1.39 -7.21 8.74
N VAL A 114 -1.35 -5.87 8.67
CA VAL A 114 -2.56 -5.04 8.60
C VAL A 114 -3.35 -5.33 7.33
N LEU A 115 -2.69 -5.52 6.18
CA LEU A 115 -3.36 -5.92 4.94
C LEU A 115 -4.09 -7.26 5.09
N ALA A 116 -3.43 -8.27 5.69
CA ALA A 116 -4.05 -9.57 5.96
C ALA A 116 -5.26 -9.45 6.88
N GLN A 117 -5.14 -8.67 7.96
CA GLN A 117 -6.24 -8.38 8.89
C GLN A 117 -7.39 -7.63 8.21
N LYS A 118 -7.07 -6.63 7.38
CA LYS A 118 -8.05 -5.85 6.63
C LYS A 118 -8.85 -6.71 5.66
N LEU A 119 -8.23 -7.71 5.05
CA LEU A 119 -8.90 -8.72 4.22
C LEU A 119 -9.62 -9.79 5.03
N ALA A 120 -9.59 -9.67 6.37
CA ALA A 120 -10.19 -10.60 7.34
C ALA A 120 -9.69 -12.05 7.13
N LEU A 121 -8.38 -12.21 6.93
CA LEU A 121 -7.75 -13.52 7.00
C LEU A 121 -7.68 -14.00 8.44
N VAL A 122 -7.81 -15.29 8.66
CA VAL A 122 -7.59 -15.97 9.95
C VAL A 122 -6.31 -16.79 9.91
N ASN A 123 -5.78 -17.20 11.06
CA ASN A 123 -4.53 -17.96 11.17
C ASN A 123 -3.35 -17.26 10.47
N ILE A 124 -3.28 -15.91 10.60
CA ILE A 124 -2.26 -15.11 9.95
C ILE A 124 -0.88 -15.46 10.50
N ARG A 125 0.08 -15.70 9.59
CA ARG A 125 1.48 -15.96 9.90
C ARG A 125 2.39 -15.42 8.80
N VAL A 126 3.67 -15.27 9.12
CA VAL A 126 4.70 -14.98 8.10
C VAL A 126 4.81 -16.21 7.20
N ALA A 127 4.78 -15.99 5.89
CA ALA A 127 4.78 -17.06 4.91
C ALA A 127 6.18 -17.68 4.74
N ASP A 128 7.20 -16.82 4.68
CA ASP A 128 8.63 -17.17 4.58
C ASP A 128 9.42 -16.26 5.52
N PRO A 129 9.73 -16.70 6.75
CA PRO A 129 10.41 -15.85 7.72
C PRO A 129 11.83 -15.49 7.29
N SER A 130 12.13 -14.19 7.29
CA SER A 130 13.49 -13.66 7.12
C SER A 130 14.29 -13.72 8.43
N GLY A 131 13.60 -13.85 9.56
CA GLY A 131 14.20 -13.99 10.89
C GLY A 131 13.16 -13.97 12.00
N THR A 132 13.65 -13.97 13.25
CA THR A 132 12.84 -13.90 14.47
C THR A 132 13.34 -12.75 15.32
N ASP A 133 12.43 -11.92 15.85
CA ASP A 133 12.79 -10.80 16.72
C ASP A 133 13.14 -11.24 18.16
N ALA A 134 13.50 -10.28 19.01
CA ALA A 134 13.88 -10.53 20.40
C ALA A 134 12.73 -11.09 21.26
N GLU A 135 11.49 -10.87 20.86
CA GLU A 135 10.28 -11.38 21.49
C GLU A 135 9.86 -12.75 20.95
N GLY A 136 10.63 -13.33 20.04
CA GLY A 136 10.35 -14.66 19.44
C GLY A 136 9.29 -14.63 18.34
N ARG A 137 8.99 -13.46 17.75
CA ARG A 137 8.02 -13.32 16.67
C ARG A 137 8.77 -13.37 15.33
N ASP A 138 8.26 -14.17 14.41
CA ASP A 138 8.78 -14.19 13.05
C ASP A 138 8.47 -12.88 12.33
N TRP A 139 9.44 -12.42 11.52
CA TRP A 139 9.28 -11.29 10.62
C TRP A 139 9.67 -11.68 9.19
N GLY A 140 9.12 -11.01 8.21
CA GLY A 140 9.32 -11.28 6.79
C GLY A 140 8.29 -10.54 5.94
N LEU A 141 8.48 -10.54 4.63
CA LEU A 141 7.70 -9.67 3.74
C LEU A 141 6.26 -10.17 3.55
N ILE A 142 6.06 -11.45 3.30
CA ILE A 142 4.75 -12.01 2.92
C ILE A 142 4.01 -12.53 4.15
N ARG A 143 2.72 -12.23 4.24
CA ARG A 143 1.81 -12.87 5.19
C ARG A 143 0.94 -13.89 4.47
N MET A 144 0.60 -14.96 5.16
CA MET A 144 -0.41 -15.91 4.70
C MET A 144 -1.44 -16.16 5.78
N GLY A 145 -2.64 -16.53 5.35
CA GLY A 145 -3.75 -16.87 6.22
C GLY A 145 -4.86 -17.53 5.42
N GLU A 146 -6.01 -17.68 6.04
CA GLU A 146 -7.12 -18.43 5.48
C GLU A 146 -8.40 -17.61 5.45
N VAL A 147 -9.27 -17.93 4.50
CA VAL A 147 -10.68 -17.51 4.49
C VAL A 147 -11.57 -18.74 4.37
N PRO A 148 -12.87 -18.67 4.75
CA PRO A 148 -13.82 -19.69 4.34
C PRO A 148 -13.78 -19.89 2.82
N GLU A 149 -13.68 -21.14 2.39
CA GLU A 149 -13.59 -21.49 0.97
C GLU A 149 -14.75 -20.85 0.17
N GLN A 150 -14.42 -20.16 -0.91
CA GLN A 150 -15.39 -19.41 -1.69
C GLN A 150 -14.94 -19.25 -3.16
N PRO A 151 -15.88 -18.95 -4.08
CA PRO A 151 -15.56 -18.59 -5.46
C PRO A 151 -14.66 -17.33 -5.53
N LEU A 152 -13.75 -17.30 -6.53
CA LEU A 152 -12.85 -16.16 -6.74
C LEU A 152 -13.59 -14.83 -6.86
N GLU A 153 -14.73 -14.79 -7.56
CA GLU A 153 -15.52 -13.56 -7.74
C GLU A 153 -15.98 -12.95 -6.41
N ASN A 154 -16.40 -13.80 -5.45
CA ASN A 154 -16.78 -13.33 -4.11
C ASN A 154 -15.61 -12.70 -3.39
N PHE A 155 -14.42 -13.31 -3.50
CA PHE A 155 -13.22 -12.77 -2.89
C PHE A 155 -12.73 -11.49 -3.57
N LEU A 156 -12.82 -11.37 -4.91
CA LEU A 156 -12.54 -10.13 -5.64
C LEU A 156 -13.43 -8.98 -5.16
N ASN A 157 -14.74 -9.22 -5.02
CA ASN A 157 -15.68 -8.23 -4.49
C ASN A 157 -15.32 -7.83 -3.05
N ARG A 158 -14.91 -8.79 -2.23
CA ARG A 158 -14.43 -8.54 -0.87
C ARG A 158 -13.17 -7.68 -0.85
N VAL A 159 -12.14 -8.03 -1.63
CA VAL A 159 -10.89 -7.24 -1.75
C VAL A 159 -11.21 -5.81 -2.17
N LYS A 160 -11.99 -5.66 -3.25
CA LYS A 160 -12.40 -4.34 -3.76
C LYS A 160 -13.09 -3.49 -2.71
N THR A 161 -14.03 -4.08 -1.97
CA THR A 161 -14.82 -3.37 -0.96
C THR A 161 -13.99 -2.99 0.26
N LEU A 162 -13.21 -3.94 0.80
CA LEU A 162 -12.46 -3.74 2.04
C LEU A 162 -11.27 -2.79 1.87
N LEU A 163 -10.64 -2.80 0.69
CA LEU A 163 -9.53 -1.90 0.37
C LEU A 163 -9.98 -0.58 -0.27
N GLY A 164 -11.25 -0.49 -0.70
CA GLY A 164 -11.78 0.72 -1.33
C GLY A 164 -11.26 0.95 -2.76
N CYS A 165 -10.88 -0.12 -3.48
CA CYS A 165 -10.32 -0.01 -4.82
C CYS A 165 -11.39 0.37 -5.85
N GLU A 166 -11.06 1.27 -6.79
CA GLU A 166 -11.94 1.57 -7.93
C GLU A 166 -12.01 0.40 -8.93
N GLY A 167 -10.92 -0.36 -9.07
CA GLY A 167 -10.81 -1.55 -9.93
C GLY A 167 -9.72 -2.51 -9.45
N LEU A 168 -9.74 -3.72 -9.96
CA LEU A 168 -8.73 -4.74 -9.72
C LEU A 168 -8.24 -5.28 -11.06
N ARG A 169 -6.95 -5.63 -11.15
CA ARG A 169 -6.43 -6.50 -12.21
C ARG A 169 -6.23 -7.88 -11.61
N TYR A 170 -6.59 -8.93 -12.32
CA TYR A 170 -6.42 -10.28 -11.78
C TYR A 170 -6.25 -11.34 -12.86
N VAL A 171 -5.75 -12.49 -12.46
CA VAL A 171 -5.81 -13.73 -13.22
C VAL A 171 -6.50 -14.80 -12.39
N ASN A 172 -7.35 -15.59 -13.05
CA ASN A 172 -8.00 -16.74 -12.46
C ASN A 172 -7.11 -17.97 -12.61
N GLY A 173 -6.59 -18.49 -11.50
CA GLY A 173 -5.80 -19.73 -11.45
C GLY A 173 -6.63 -21.00 -11.48
N GLY A 174 -7.96 -20.90 -11.57
CA GLY A 174 -8.88 -22.05 -11.67
C GLY A 174 -9.19 -22.73 -10.34
N LYS A 175 -8.84 -22.14 -9.21
CA LYS A 175 -9.10 -22.68 -7.87
C LYS A 175 -10.06 -21.81 -7.07
N PRO A 176 -10.87 -22.38 -6.16
CA PRO A 176 -11.55 -21.60 -5.14
C PRO A 176 -10.52 -20.91 -4.23
N VAL A 177 -10.95 -19.83 -3.57
CA VAL A 177 -10.10 -19.08 -2.63
C VAL A 177 -10.28 -19.63 -1.23
N LYS A 178 -9.16 -20.04 -0.60
CA LYS A 178 -9.10 -20.53 0.79
C LYS A 178 -7.80 -20.10 1.46
N ASN A 179 -6.64 -20.46 0.87
CA ASN A 179 -5.31 -20.18 1.40
C ASN A 179 -4.74 -18.94 0.68
N VAL A 180 -4.70 -17.82 1.37
CA VAL A 180 -4.37 -16.52 0.79
C VAL A 180 -3.02 -16.05 1.28
N CYS A 181 -2.13 -15.70 0.35
CA CYS A 181 -0.95 -14.89 0.62
C CYS A 181 -1.25 -13.42 0.33
N VAL A 182 -0.61 -12.51 1.07
CA VAL A 182 -0.65 -11.07 0.83
C VAL A 182 0.75 -10.46 0.91
N GLY A 183 0.99 -9.50 0.04
CA GLY A 183 2.17 -8.63 0.05
C GLY A 183 1.78 -7.28 -0.54
N GLY A 184 1.75 -6.23 0.29
CA GLY A 184 1.44 -4.86 -0.12
C GLY A 184 2.48 -4.34 -1.11
N GLY A 185 2.10 -3.31 -1.89
CA GLY A 185 2.99 -2.75 -2.87
C GLY A 185 3.44 -3.74 -3.95
N SER A 186 4.66 -3.60 -4.41
CA SER A 186 5.19 -4.30 -5.59
C SER A 186 5.73 -5.70 -5.28
N CYS A 187 4.93 -6.57 -4.66
CA CYS A 187 5.31 -7.93 -4.30
C CYS A 187 4.98 -9.00 -5.35
N GLY A 188 4.57 -8.64 -6.57
CA GLY A 188 4.19 -9.60 -7.61
C GLY A 188 5.26 -10.63 -7.99
N GLY A 189 6.54 -10.39 -7.67
CA GLY A 189 7.64 -11.34 -7.85
C GLY A 189 7.53 -12.60 -6.99
N PHE A 190 6.81 -12.55 -5.87
CA PHE A 190 6.67 -13.66 -4.91
C PHE A 190 5.58 -14.68 -5.29
N VAL A 191 4.96 -14.56 -6.46
CA VAL A 191 3.89 -15.49 -6.87
C VAL A 191 4.33 -16.95 -6.91
N SER A 192 5.57 -17.24 -7.30
CA SER A 192 6.11 -18.60 -7.33
C SER A 192 6.31 -19.17 -5.93
N GLU A 193 6.76 -18.35 -5.00
CA GLU A 193 6.93 -18.70 -3.60
C GLU A 193 5.56 -18.93 -2.93
N ALA A 194 4.57 -18.08 -3.19
CA ALA A 194 3.20 -18.25 -2.71
C ALA A 194 2.61 -19.59 -3.18
N ALA A 195 2.86 -19.97 -4.44
CA ALA A 195 2.43 -21.27 -4.98
C ALA A 195 3.10 -22.45 -4.25
N LYS A 196 4.43 -22.38 -4.00
CA LYS A 196 5.18 -23.41 -3.27
C LYS A 196 4.70 -23.59 -1.82
N LEU A 197 4.26 -22.50 -1.19
CA LEU A 197 3.70 -22.49 0.16
C LEU A 197 2.25 -23.00 0.22
N GLY A 198 1.66 -23.37 -0.93
CA GLY A 198 0.31 -23.93 -1.02
C GLY A 198 -0.79 -22.89 -1.02
N CYS A 199 -0.48 -21.60 -1.26
CA CYS A 199 -1.50 -20.59 -1.46
C CYS A 199 -2.21 -20.78 -2.80
N ASP A 200 -3.53 -20.72 -2.79
CA ASP A 200 -4.35 -20.71 -4.01
C ASP A 200 -4.55 -19.29 -4.55
N THR A 201 -4.35 -18.28 -3.70
CA THR A 201 -4.58 -16.88 -4.01
C THR A 201 -3.48 -15.98 -3.45
N PHE A 202 -3.03 -15.01 -4.25
CA PHE A 202 -2.08 -13.99 -3.83
C PHE A 202 -2.61 -12.58 -4.14
N VAL A 203 -2.69 -11.73 -3.11
CA VAL A 203 -3.08 -10.32 -3.22
C VAL A 203 -1.86 -9.43 -3.06
N THR A 204 -1.63 -8.55 -4.04
CA THR A 204 -0.47 -7.65 -4.10
C THR A 204 -0.79 -6.44 -4.97
N ALA A 205 0.23 -5.72 -5.44
CA ALA A 205 0.10 -4.61 -6.39
C ALA A 205 1.24 -4.58 -7.42
N ASP A 206 1.16 -3.63 -8.35
CA ASP A 206 2.16 -3.34 -9.40
C ASP A 206 2.59 -4.58 -10.21
N VAL A 207 1.63 -5.46 -10.46
CA VAL A 207 1.88 -6.74 -11.12
C VAL A 207 2.21 -6.54 -12.60
N LYS A 208 3.36 -7.06 -13.04
CA LYS A 208 3.79 -7.06 -14.44
C LYS A 208 3.12 -8.19 -15.23
N TYR A 209 3.00 -8.03 -16.54
CA TYR A 209 2.36 -9.02 -17.43
C TYR A 209 2.94 -10.45 -17.27
N ASN A 210 4.26 -10.57 -17.17
CA ASN A 210 4.89 -11.87 -16.99
C ASN A 210 4.56 -12.55 -15.67
N GLN A 211 4.33 -11.76 -14.60
CA GLN A 211 3.92 -12.29 -13.30
C GLN A 211 2.48 -12.83 -13.34
N PHE A 212 1.56 -12.15 -14.03
CA PHE A 212 0.21 -12.67 -14.29
C PHE A 212 0.27 -13.98 -15.07
N ARG A 213 1.16 -14.07 -16.08
CA ARG A 213 1.34 -15.30 -16.85
C ARG A 213 1.88 -16.44 -15.98
N THR A 214 2.88 -16.18 -15.15
CA THR A 214 3.41 -17.14 -14.21
C THR A 214 2.32 -17.64 -13.24
N ALA A 215 1.51 -16.75 -12.69
CA ALA A 215 0.40 -17.11 -11.80
C ALA A 215 -0.61 -18.03 -12.50
N TYR A 216 -0.96 -17.71 -13.76
CA TYR A 216 -1.85 -18.55 -14.57
C TYR A 216 -1.31 -19.96 -14.77
N GLU A 217 -0.03 -20.08 -15.13
CA GLU A 217 0.65 -21.36 -15.36
C GLU A 217 0.78 -22.19 -14.07
N LEU A 218 0.92 -21.53 -12.90
CA LEU A 218 0.98 -22.18 -11.58
C LEU A 218 -0.39 -22.49 -10.98
N GLY A 219 -1.48 -22.02 -11.59
CA GLY A 219 -2.82 -22.17 -11.09
C GLY A 219 -3.05 -21.41 -9.78
N VAL A 220 -2.50 -20.19 -9.66
CA VAL A 220 -2.69 -19.26 -8.55
C VAL A 220 -3.58 -18.09 -8.98
N ASN A 221 -4.59 -17.77 -8.21
CA ASN A 221 -5.35 -16.54 -8.38
C ASN A 221 -4.46 -15.36 -7.96
N LEU A 222 -4.01 -14.54 -8.90
CA LEU A 222 -3.20 -13.36 -8.60
C LEU A 222 -4.06 -12.11 -8.74
N ILE A 223 -4.11 -11.30 -7.67
CA ILE A 223 -4.93 -10.10 -7.60
C ILE A 223 -4.02 -8.89 -7.37
N ASP A 224 -4.04 -7.96 -8.31
CA ASP A 224 -3.42 -6.64 -8.18
C ASP A 224 -4.50 -5.66 -7.71
N ALA A 225 -4.38 -5.25 -6.44
CA ALA A 225 -5.34 -4.39 -5.77
C ALA A 225 -4.92 -2.90 -5.71
N GLY A 226 -3.79 -2.57 -6.37
CA GLY A 226 -3.21 -1.23 -6.39
C GLY A 226 -2.31 -0.94 -5.18
N HIS A 227 -1.20 -0.27 -5.43
CA HIS A 227 -0.15 0.01 -4.45
C HIS A 227 -0.69 0.77 -3.24
N PHE A 228 -1.29 1.93 -3.48
CA PHE A 228 -1.91 2.75 -2.45
C PHE A 228 -2.90 1.97 -1.57
N HIS A 229 -3.77 1.20 -2.17
CA HIS A 229 -4.84 0.50 -1.48
C HIS A 229 -4.35 -0.67 -0.62
N THR A 230 -3.20 -1.25 -0.96
CA THR A 230 -2.60 -2.36 -0.20
C THR A 230 -1.78 -1.89 1.01
N GLU A 231 -1.27 -0.66 1.01
CA GLU A 231 -0.37 -0.14 2.04
C GLU A 231 -0.98 0.96 2.91
N ASN A 232 -1.76 1.87 2.31
CA ASN A 232 -2.35 3.01 3.03
C ASN A 232 -3.25 2.64 4.22
N PRO A 233 -3.92 1.47 4.29
CA PRO A 233 -4.68 1.05 5.48
C PRO A 233 -3.87 1.05 6.78
N THR A 234 -2.54 0.94 6.70
CA THR A 234 -1.64 0.96 7.87
C THR A 234 -1.37 2.38 8.39
N MET A 235 -1.46 3.39 7.55
CA MET A 235 -1.07 4.77 7.93
C MET A 235 -1.95 5.37 9.03
N PRO A 236 -3.29 5.23 9.03
CA PRO A 236 -4.13 5.63 10.16
C PRO A 236 -3.78 4.89 11.47
N ILE A 237 -3.37 3.62 11.37
CA ILE A 237 -2.96 2.81 12.54
C ILE A 237 -1.63 3.33 13.09
N LEU A 238 -0.67 3.67 12.22
CA LEU A 238 0.60 4.28 12.63
C LEU A 238 0.35 5.63 13.30
N ALA A 239 -0.52 6.47 12.75
CA ALA A 239 -0.90 7.74 13.36
C ALA A 239 -1.49 7.54 14.76
N GLU A 240 -2.34 6.54 14.96
CA GLU A 240 -2.92 6.23 16.25
C GLU A 240 -1.88 5.68 17.25
N LYS A 241 -0.94 4.85 16.80
CA LYS A 241 0.19 4.40 17.62
C LYS A 241 1.03 5.60 18.11
N LEU A 242 1.32 6.56 17.22
CA LEU A 242 2.05 7.79 17.57
C LEU A 242 1.26 8.68 18.56
N ARG A 243 -0.07 8.82 18.42
CA ARG A 243 -0.90 9.57 19.36
C ARG A 243 -0.85 8.98 20.76
N ARG A 244 -0.88 7.66 20.88
CA ARG A 244 -0.83 6.95 22.17
C ARG A 244 0.51 7.08 22.84
N GLU A 245 1.59 6.95 22.09
CA GLU A 245 2.95 7.04 22.62
C GLU A 245 3.33 8.47 23.01
N PHE A 246 2.86 9.47 22.26
CA PHE A 246 3.22 10.87 22.46
C PHE A 246 1.98 11.76 22.71
N PRO A 247 1.31 11.63 23.87
CA PRO A 247 0.04 12.35 24.13
C PRO A 247 0.18 13.87 24.16
N GLY A 248 1.42 14.39 24.26
CA GLY A 248 1.73 15.83 24.17
C GLY A 248 2.02 16.33 22.76
N VAL A 249 1.89 15.48 21.73
CA VAL A 249 2.14 15.80 20.30
C VAL A 249 0.84 15.66 19.53
N GLU A 250 0.49 16.68 18.75
CA GLU A 250 -0.63 16.61 17.83
C GLU A 250 -0.23 15.75 16.61
N VAL A 251 -0.96 14.66 16.37
CA VAL A 251 -0.70 13.76 15.23
C VAL A 251 -1.89 13.79 14.27
N ILE A 252 -1.65 14.25 13.06
CA ILE A 252 -2.64 14.39 11.99
C ILE A 252 -2.35 13.34 10.92
N PHE A 253 -3.39 12.66 10.44
CA PHE A 253 -3.32 11.87 9.22
C PHE A 253 -3.67 12.77 8.04
N SER A 254 -2.87 12.76 6.98
CA SER A 254 -3.01 13.65 5.83
C SER A 254 -4.37 13.48 5.14
N GLU A 255 -5.05 14.59 4.88
CA GLU A 255 -6.29 14.65 4.11
C GLU A 255 -6.03 14.87 2.61
N ASN A 256 -4.85 15.38 2.25
CA ASN A 256 -4.46 15.64 0.87
C ASN A 256 -3.79 14.45 0.19
N HIS A 257 -3.41 13.44 0.97
CA HIS A 257 -2.82 12.21 0.46
C HIS A 257 -3.89 11.30 -0.15
N ARG A 258 -3.81 11.04 -1.45
CA ARG A 258 -4.79 10.24 -2.22
C ARG A 258 -4.09 9.41 -3.28
N ASP A 259 -4.70 8.28 -3.66
CA ASP A 259 -4.26 7.54 -4.83
C ASP A 259 -4.31 8.44 -6.08
N VAL A 260 -3.19 8.48 -6.80
CA VAL A 260 -3.07 9.25 -8.06
C VAL A 260 -3.60 8.48 -9.25
N MET A 261 -3.71 7.14 -9.15
CA MET A 261 -4.30 6.31 -10.20
C MET A 261 -5.81 6.48 -10.27
N ARG A 262 -6.33 6.39 -11.48
CA ARG A 262 -7.78 6.38 -11.76
C ARG A 262 -8.09 5.30 -12.78
N PHE A 263 -9.27 4.71 -12.67
CA PHE A 263 -9.78 3.75 -13.63
C PHE A 263 -10.74 4.45 -14.58
N TYR A 264 -10.45 4.44 -15.88
CA TYR A 264 -11.38 4.88 -16.89
C TYR A 264 -12.29 3.72 -17.31
N SER A 265 -13.60 3.84 -17.07
CA SER A 265 -14.61 2.93 -17.59
C SER A 265 -15.58 3.71 -18.47
N SER A 266 -15.73 3.31 -19.73
CA SER A 266 -16.69 3.92 -20.66
C SER A 266 -18.15 3.53 -20.36
N PHE A 267 -18.38 2.62 -19.40
CA PHE A 267 -19.72 2.18 -18.99
C PHE A 267 -20.09 2.76 -17.63
N GLN A 268 -20.38 4.05 -17.58
CA GLN A 268 -21.40 4.51 -16.66
C GLN A 268 -22.75 4.12 -17.30
N ILE A 269 -23.29 2.95 -16.94
CA ILE A 269 -24.72 2.74 -17.02
C ILE A 269 -25.31 3.55 -15.85
N VAL A 270 -25.30 4.86 -15.98
CA VAL A 270 -26.23 5.71 -15.27
C VAL A 270 -27.56 5.41 -15.92
N GLY A 271 -28.53 4.95 -15.15
CA GLY A 271 -29.90 4.72 -15.64
C GLY A 271 -30.60 6.00 -16.07
N ASN A 272 -30.07 6.65 -17.12
CA ASN A 272 -30.73 7.66 -17.92
C ASN A 272 -30.26 7.44 -19.36
N ALA A 273 -31.16 7.05 -20.22
CA ALA A 273 -30.95 7.01 -21.65
C ALA A 273 -30.25 8.27 -22.12
N VAL A 274 -29.13 8.14 -22.84
CA VAL A 274 -28.48 9.27 -23.50
C VAL A 274 -29.56 9.89 -24.43
N PRO A 275 -29.97 11.14 -24.21
CA PRO A 275 -30.98 11.76 -25.06
C PRO A 275 -30.45 11.80 -26.49
N GLY A 276 -31.09 11.12 -27.42
CA GLY A 276 -30.81 11.21 -28.85
C GLY A 276 -30.25 9.98 -29.57
N ILE A 277 -29.96 8.85 -28.89
CA ILE A 277 -29.58 7.60 -29.59
C ILE A 277 -30.75 6.58 -29.43
N PRO A 278 -31.59 6.35 -30.48
CA PRO A 278 -32.62 5.33 -30.43
C PRO A 278 -31.96 3.94 -30.35
N CYS A 279 -32.38 3.12 -29.39
CA CYS A 279 -31.92 1.75 -29.16
C CYS A 279 -32.00 0.84 -30.41
N GLY A 280 -32.73 1.23 -31.44
CA GLY A 280 -32.94 0.47 -32.67
C GLY A 280 -31.78 0.46 -33.68
N ARG A 281 -30.75 1.28 -33.57
CA ARG A 281 -29.64 1.33 -34.54
C ARG A 281 -28.43 0.45 -34.21
N LEU A 282 -28.30 -0.03 -32.99
CA LEU A 282 -27.15 -0.88 -32.58
C LEU A 282 -27.36 -2.38 -32.85
N SER A 283 -28.59 -2.79 -33.15
CA SER A 283 -28.96 -4.21 -33.40
C SER A 283 -28.51 -4.78 -34.77
N LYS A 284 -27.98 -3.96 -35.67
CA LYS A 284 -27.59 -4.39 -37.03
C LYS A 284 -26.13 -4.77 -37.22
N LYS A 285 -25.27 -4.71 -36.20
CA LYS A 285 -23.89 -5.22 -36.31
C LYS A 285 -23.79 -6.60 -35.64
N PRO A 286 -23.19 -7.61 -36.30
CA PRO A 286 -23.20 -9.00 -35.81
C PRO A 286 -22.48 -9.20 -34.47
N TYR A 287 -21.65 -8.28 -34.04
CA TYR A 287 -20.91 -8.34 -32.77
C TYR A 287 -21.78 -8.01 -31.53
N PHE A 288 -22.88 -7.25 -31.69
CA PHE A 288 -23.73 -6.82 -30.59
C PHE A 288 -24.95 -7.74 -30.33
N ARG A 289 -25.23 -8.70 -31.21
CA ARG A 289 -26.36 -9.64 -30.99
C ARG A 289 -26.14 -10.63 -29.84
N LYS A 290 -24.90 -10.87 -29.43
CA LYS A 290 -24.58 -11.79 -28.33
C LYS A 290 -24.71 -11.16 -26.93
N LEU A 291 -24.69 -9.83 -26.82
CA LEU A 291 -24.78 -9.12 -25.54
C LEU A 291 -26.21 -8.79 -25.09
N CYS A 292 -27.18 -8.86 -25.99
CA CYS A 292 -28.57 -8.56 -25.66
C CYS A 292 -29.47 -9.80 -25.48
N ARG A 293 -28.95 -11.01 -25.66
CA ARG A 293 -29.61 -12.26 -25.31
C ARG A 293 -28.80 -12.89 -24.19
N GLY A 294 -29.35 -12.90 -22.98
CA GLY A 294 -28.82 -13.60 -21.83
C GLY A 294 -28.89 -15.12 -21.99
N ASP A 295 -28.17 -15.67 -22.95
CA ASP A 295 -27.96 -17.10 -23.09
C ASP A 295 -26.54 -17.43 -22.65
N HIS A 296 -26.48 -18.25 -21.63
CA HIS A 296 -25.30 -18.79 -20.92
C HIS A 296 -24.31 -19.51 -21.84
#